data_8cdc46d5b85312003591cd22018d47dc
#
_entry.id   8cdc46d5b85312003591cd22018d47dc
#
_cell.length_a   1.000
_cell.length_b   1.000
_cell.length_c   1.000
_cell.angle_alpha   90.00
_cell.angle_beta   90.00
_cell.angle_gamma   90.00
#
_symmetry.space_group_name_H-M   'P 1'
#
loop_
_entity.id
_entity.type
_entity.pdbx_description
1 polymer ?
#
loop_
_entity_poly.entity_id
_entity_poly.type
_entity_poly.pdbx_seq_one_letter_code
_entity_poly.pdbx_strand_id
1 'polypeptide(L)'
;MSAASRSGFDEGGGRVTDEPEVDARATVGQAAGRGQVVAWGLWDWGSSAFNAVILTFVFSVYLTDKVGDDLPGGVEPSAWLGWALGIAGFVVALTAPISGQRFDASAKRKRSLGVLTALTILTMALMFFVHDNYHDFWFGLVLLGFGSAFFELAGVPYNAMLRQVSTPADVGRVSGFGWAMGYFGGIFILLISYFGFISGHGDNRGLLGVPIDDGTNIRLVAMLAAVWFAAFALPVLFAVPELPPTNADPGAAKAGFFGSYRVLWRDLRELWAVDRRTVGFLIASAIFRDGLAGVFTFGAILAVRVYGIADSDVLLFGIAANVVAALGAVTAGRFDDRVGPKIVIVVSLIAMVICGIALLLVSGPVMFWVFGLLLTIFVGPAQSAARSFLTRLAPPGREGQMFGLYTTTGRAVSFLAPALFGFFVWAFDADRAGIVGILVVLAIGLAALLPVREPDRVVDAV
;
A
#
# COMPACT_ATOMS: atom_id res chain seq x y z
N MET A 1 54.00 40.62 -57.58
CA MET A 1 53.69 39.85 -58.78
C MET A 1 52.70 38.76 -58.37
N SER A 2 51.54 38.97 -58.77
CA SER A 2 50.65 38.19 -59.65
C SER A 2 50.01 36.98 -58.95
N ALA A 3 48.83 36.87 -58.83
CA ALA A 3 47.52 36.90 -59.45
C ALA A 3 46.76 35.66 -58.98
N ALA A 4 45.64 35.80 -58.36
CA ALA A 4 44.30 35.45 -58.76
C ALA A 4 44.04 34.03 -59.31
N SER A 5 43.15 33.30 -58.68
CA SER A 5 41.96 32.77 -59.41
C SER A 5 40.88 32.23 -58.46
N ARG A 6 39.66 32.62 -58.79
CA ARG A 6 38.36 32.21 -58.21
C ARG A 6 37.89 30.87 -58.79
N SER A 7 37.17 30.12 -58.02
CA SER A 7 35.96 29.35 -58.37
C SER A 7 35.39 28.80 -57.06
N GLY A 8 34.21 29.01 -56.60
CA GLY A 8 32.91 29.03 -57.13
C GLY A 8 32.35 27.63 -57.21
N PHE A 9 31.58 27.16 -56.13
CA PHE A 9 30.58 26.08 -56.19
C PHE A 9 29.85 26.13 -54.85
N ASP A 10 28.71 26.49 -54.87
CA ASP A 10 27.34 26.02 -55.15
C ASP A 10 26.64 25.56 -53.87
N GLU A 11 25.58 26.25 -53.59
CA GLU A 11 24.64 26.09 -52.50
C GLU A 11 23.85 24.75 -52.65
N GLY A 12 24.00 23.88 -51.68
CA GLY A 12 23.10 22.75 -51.43
C GLY A 12 22.33 22.97 -50.13
N GLY A 13 21.22 23.70 -50.23
CA GLY A 13 20.30 23.93 -49.10
C GLY A 13 19.64 22.61 -48.70
N GLY A 14 20.21 21.94 -47.69
CA GLY A 14 19.50 20.94 -46.91
C GLY A 14 18.62 21.65 -45.88
N ARG A 15 17.31 21.67 -46.12
CA ARG A 15 16.32 21.98 -45.05
C ARG A 15 16.51 20.97 -43.95
N VAL A 16 17.17 21.38 -42.86
CA VAL A 16 17.03 20.76 -41.57
C VAL A 16 15.58 21.05 -41.14
N THR A 17 14.74 20.03 -41.21
CA THR A 17 13.43 20.05 -40.57
C THR A 17 13.72 20.12 -39.10
N ASP A 18 13.53 21.29 -38.50
CA ASP A 18 13.36 21.45 -37.07
C ASP A 18 12.15 20.62 -36.64
N GLU A 19 12.33 19.35 -36.39
CA GLU A 19 11.44 18.64 -35.50
C GLU A 19 11.62 19.30 -34.12
N PRO A 20 10.54 19.75 -33.46
CA PRO A 20 10.66 20.31 -32.13
C PRO A 20 11.22 19.20 -31.23
N GLU A 21 12.47 19.34 -30.83
CA GLU A 21 13.08 18.61 -29.73
C GLU A 21 12.16 18.90 -28.52
N VAL A 22 11.21 18.02 -28.27
CA VAL A 22 10.33 18.09 -27.09
C VAL A 22 11.26 17.96 -25.91
N ASP A 23 11.52 19.10 -25.29
CA ASP A 23 12.40 19.20 -24.14
C ASP A 23 11.85 18.29 -23.03
N ALA A 24 12.36 17.05 -22.98
CA ALA A 24 11.98 16.06 -21.99
C ALA A 24 12.27 16.52 -20.54
N ARG A 25 13.04 17.62 -20.40
CA ARG A 25 13.28 18.28 -19.10
C ARG A 25 12.13 19.17 -18.67
N ALA A 26 11.34 19.71 -19.62
CA ALA A 26 10.19 20.59 -19.32
C ALA A 26 8.98 19.82 -18.78
N THR A 27 8.87 18.51 -19.01
CA THR A 27 7.73 17.71 -18.55
C THR A 27 7.83 17.20 -17.11
N VAL A 28 9.00 17.21 -16.50
CA VAL A 28 9.23 16.71 -15.11
C VAL A 28 8.87 17.78 -14.04
N GLY A 29 8.59 18.99 -14.41
CA GLY A 29 8.28 20.11 -13.48
C GLY A 29 6.87 20.71 -13.61
N GLN A 30 6.05 20.23 -14.54
CA GLN A 30 4.67 20.72 -14.65
C GLN A 30 3.80 20.09 -13.58
N ALA A 31 3.12 20.93 -12.78
CA ALA A 31 2.14 20.45 -11.81
C ALA A 31 1.09 19.59 -12.51
N ALA A 32 0.93 18.35 -12.05
CA ALA A 32 -0.10 17.46 -12.59
C ALA A 32 -1.48 18.13 -12.47
N GLY A 33 -2.30 17.98 -13.50
CA GLY A 33 -3.67 18.49 -13.47
C GLY A 33 -4.46 17.82 -12.33
N ARG A 34 -5.37 18.57 -11.70
CA ARG A 34 -6.23 18.04 -10.62
C ARG A 34 -6.91 16.72 -10.98
N GLY A 35 -7.31 16.56 -12.26
CA GLY A 35 -7.90 15.32 -12.76
C GLY A 35 -6.97 14.12 -12.69
N GLN A 36 -5.67 14.30 -12.91
CA GLN A 36 -4.67 13.23 -12.82
C GLN A 36 -4.45 12.79 -11.37
N VAL A 37 -4.40 13.73 -10.43
CA VAL A 37 -4.31 13.45 -8.98
C VAL A 37 -5.53 12.68 -8.51
N VAL A 38 -6.74 13.11 -8.91
CA VAL A 38 -7.99 12.42 -8.58
C VAL A 38 -8.01 11.03 -9.18
N ALA A 39 -7.66 10.88 -10.46
CA ALA A 39 -7.62 9.57 -11.14
C ALA A 39 -6.64 8.61 -10.46
N TRP A 40 -5.48 9.10 -10.00
CA TRP A 40 -4.53 8.31 -9.23
C TRP A 40 -5.11 7.92 -7.86
N GLY A 41 -5.72 8.84 -7.12
CA GLY A 41 -6.35 8.55 -5.83
C GLY A 41 -7.55 7.60 -5.92
N LEU A 42 -8.29 7.59 -7.05
CA LEU A 42 -9.38 6.66 -7.30
C LEU A 42 -8.91 5.20 -7.36
N TRP A 43 -7.66 4.94 -7.72
CA TRP A 43 -7.11 3.59 -7.63
C TRP A 43 -7.03 3.12 -6.16
N ASP A 44 -6.57 3.97 -5.21
CA ASP A 44 -6.59 3.65 -3.77
C ASP A 44 -8.03 3.43 -3.27
N TRP A 45 -8.98 4.29 -3.71
CA TRP A 45 -10.41 4.11 -3.41
C TRP A 45 -10.95 2.75 -3.87
N GLY A 46 -10.67 2.36 -5.11
CA GLY A 46 -11.14 1.08 -5.67
C GLY A 46 -10.44 -0.12 -5.04
N SER A 47 -9.12 -0.02 -4.86
CA SER A 47 -8.27 -1.10 -4.37
C SER A 47 -8.56 -1.49 -2.92
N SER A 48 -9.12 -0.56 -2.13
CA SER A 48 -9.54 -0.82 -0.76
C SER A 48 -10.58 -1.93 -0.64
N ALA A 49 -11.35 -2.21 -1.72
CA ALA A 49 -12.28 -3.34 -1.77
C ALA A 49 -11.55 -4.68 -1.59
N PHE A 50 -10.36 -4.85 -2.16
CA PHE A 50 -9.58 -6.06 -1.94
C PHE A 50 -9.18 -6.22 -0.47
N ASN A 51 -8.62 -5.18 0.15
CA ASN A 51 -8.21 -5.26 1.55
C ASN A 51 -9.39 -5.44 2.50
N ALA A 52 -10.41 -4.59 2.38
CA ALA A 52 -11.50 -4.57 3.35
C ALA A 52 -12.48 -5.74 3.14
N VAL A 53 -12.95 -5.96 1.90
CA VAL A 53 -13.98 -6.97 1.63
C VAL A 53 -13.38 -8.36 1.47
N ILE A 54 -12.33 -8.49 0.66
CA ILE A 54 -11.80 -9.81 0.32
C ILE A 54 -10.88 -10.34 1.43
N LEU A 55 -9.89 -9.55 1.85
CA LEU A 55 -8.83 -10.05 2.70
C LEU A 55 -9.17 -10.00 4.20
N THR A 56 -10.01 -9.03 4.64
CA THR A 56 -10.15 -8.77 6.08
C THR A 56 -11.52 -9.17 6.64
N PHE A 57 -12.62 -8.71 6.05
CA PHE A 57 -13.91 -8.72 6.77
C PHE A 57 -14.97 -9.66 6.20
N VAL A 58 -14.93 -10.02 4.92
CA VAL A 58 -16.04 -10.74 4.31
C VAL A 58 -15.62 -12.08 3.70
N PHE A 59 -14.82 -12.06 2.62
CA PHE A 59 -14.53 -13.31 1.90
C PHE A 59 -13.57 -14.23 2.66
N SER A 60 -12.54 -13.70 3.32
CA SER A 60 -11.63 -14.52 4.12
C SER A 60 -12.36 -15.21 5.28
N VAL A 61 -13.27 -14.50 5.95
CA VAL A 61 -14.11 -15.06 7.02
C VAL A 61 -15.05 -16.13 6.46
N TYR A 62 -15.71 -15.86 5.34
CA TYR A 62 -16.55 -16.85 4.65
C TYR A 62 -15.77 -18.12 4.30
N LEU A 63 -14.55 -17.94 3.77
CA LEU A 63 -13.70 -19.08 3.40
C LEU A 63 -13.31 -19.93 4.60
N THR A 64 -13.00 -19.30 5.74
CA THR A 64 -12.58 -20.04 6.95
C THR A 64 -13.72 -20.62 7.74
N ASP A 65 -14.82 -19.87 7.93
CA ASP A 65 -15.86 -20.18 8.90
C ASP A 65 -17.07 -20.87 8.28
N LYS A 66 -17.19 -20.87 6.93
CA LYS A 66 -18.26 -21.53 6.21
C LYS A 66 -17.73 -22.60 5.27
N VAL A 67 -16.98 -22.22 4.23
CA VAL A 67 -16.45 -23.15 3.24
C VAL A 67 -15.49 -24.17 3.87
N GLY A 68 -14.75 -23.74 4.90
CA GLY A 68 -13.78 -24.59 5.59
C GLY A 68 -14.32 -25.36 6.81
N ASP A 69 -15.57 -25.18 7.20
CA ASP A 69 -16.13 -25.73 8.44
C ASP A 69 -15.99 -27.27 8.50
N ASP A 70 -16.30 -27.95 7.39
CA ASP A 70 -16.23 -29.42 7.26
C ASP A 70 -14.91 -29.89 6.60
N LEU A 71 -13.82 -29.11 6.65
CA LEU A 71 -12.57 -29.47 5.98
C LEU A 71 -11.93 -30.70 6.64
N PRO A 72 -11.73 -31.83 5.92
CA PRO A 72 -11.11 -32.99 6.48
C PRO A 72 -9.63 -32.76 6.77
N GLY A 73 -9.09 -33.32 7.88
CA GLY A 73 -7.65 -33.35 8.12
C GLY A 73 -7.15 -32.72 9.41
N GLY A 74 -8.02 -32.18 10.27
CA GLY A 74 -7.68 -31.74 11.64
C GLY A 74 -6.80 -30.47 11.73
N VAL A 75 -6.55 -29.80 10.60
CA VAL A 75 -5.87 -28.49 10.58
C VAL A 75 -6.92 -27.41 10.35
N GLU A 76 -6.94 -26.42 11.23
CA GLU A 76 -7.88 -25.30 11.16
C GLU A 76 -7.78 -24.55 9.83
N PRO A 77 -8.92 -24.19 9.19
CA PRO A 77 -8.94 -23.43 7.94
C PRO A 77 -8.17 -22.10 8.01
N SER A 78 -8.21 -21.43 9.16
CA SER A 78 -7.46 -20.20 9.43
C SER A 78 -5.94 -20.40 9.37
N ALA A 79 -5.43 -21.56 9.76
CA ALA A 79 -4.01 -21.88 9.63
C ALA A 79 -3.59 -22.02 8.16
N TRP A 80 -4.42 -22.68 7.33
CA TRP A 80 -4.20 -22.75 5.90
C TRP A 80 -4.21 -21.39 5.23
N LEU A 81 -5.15 -20.52 5.63
CA LEU A 81 -5.20 -19.14 5.16
C LEU A 81 -3.92 -18.38 5.54
N GLY A 82 -3.47 -18.52 6.78
CA GLY A 82 -2.21 -17.92 7.25
C GLY A 82 -1.00 -18.38 6.43
N TRP A 83 -0.90 -19.67 6.13
CA TRP A 83 0.19 -20.22 5.31
C TRP A 83 0.11 -19.73 3.85
N ALA A 84 -1.07 -19.70 3.26
CA ALA A 84 -1.25 -19.23 1.89
C ALA A 84 -0.84 -17.74 1.75
N LEU A 85 -1.28 -16.90 2.67
CA LEU A 85 -0.89 -15.48 2.70
C LEU A 85 0.59 -15.29 3.03
N GLY A 86 1.17 -16.14 3.89
CA GLY A 86 2.60 -16.17 4.17
C GLY A 86 3.43 -16.51 2.94
N ILE A 87 3.04 -17.54 2.18
CA ILE A 87 3.66 -17.91 0.90
C ILE A 87 3.53 -16.77 -0.11
N ALA A 88 2.34 -16.18 -0.26
CA ALA A 88 2.11 -15.04 -1.13
C ALA A 88 3.04 -13.87 -0.77
N GLY A 89 3.12 -13.51 0.51
CA GLY A 89 4.02 -12.49 1.02
C GLY A 89 5.49 -12.77 0.75
N PHE A 90 5.92 -14.03 0.89
CA PHE A 90 7.28 -14.46 0.55
C PHE A 90 7.57 -14.32 -0.96
N VAL A 91 6.64 -14.74 -1.81
CA VAL A 91 6.74 -14.56 -3.27
C VAL A 91 6.83 -13.07 -3.63
N VAL A 92 6.01 -12.22 -3.00
CA VAL A 92 6.06 -10.76 -3.18
C VAL A 92 7.42 -10.21 -2.73
N ALA A 93 7.92 -10.60 -1.56
CA ALA A 93 9.22 -10.17 -1.07
C ALA A 93 10.35 -10.48 -2.05
N LEU A 94 10.30 -11.63 -2.71
CA LEU A 94 11.26 -11.99 -3.73
C LEU A 94 11.06 -11.24 -5.05
N THR A 95 9.83 -11.01 -5.48
CA THR A 95 9.55 -10.51 -6.84
C THR A 95 9.39 -8.99 -6.94
N ALA A 96 8.99 -8.31 -5.86
CA ALA A 96 8.71 -6.88 -5.88
C ALA A 96 9.89 -6.00 -6.32
N PRO A 97 11.15 -6.19 -5.84
CA PRO A 97 12.26 -5.32 -6.27
C PRO A 97 12.61 -5.53 -7.73
N ILE A 98 12.55 -6.78 -8.22
CA ILE A 98 12.81 -7.10 -9.63
C ILE A 98 11.70 -6.52 -10.51
N SER A 99 10.45 -6.65 -10.09
CA SER A 99 9.31 -6.09 -10.80
C SER A 99 9.44 -4.57 -10.91
N GLY A 100 9.74 -3.88 -9.80
CA GLY A 100 9.97 -2.45 -9.77
C GLY A 100 11.10 -2.00 -10.70
N GLN A 101 12.25 -2.68 -10.67
CA GLN A 101 13.37 -2.41 -11.57
C GLN A 101 12.98 -2.58 -13.05
N ARG A 102 12.23 -3.63 -13.39
CA ARG A 102 11.76 -3.87 -14.76
C ARG A 102 10.74 -2.83 -15.20
N PHE A 103 9.86 -2.37 -14.31
CA PHE A 103 8.89 -1.33 -14.61
C PHE A 103 9.58 -0.01 -14.93
N ASP A 104 10.62 0.35 -14.17
CA ASP A 104 11.44 1.54 -14.43
C ASP A 104 12.21 1.40 -15.76
N ALA A 105 12.87 0.27 -15.98
CA ALA A 105 13.68 0.03 -17.18
C ALA A 105 12.85 -0.01 -18.48
N SER A 106 11.60 -0.44 -18.40
CA SER A 106 10.72 -0.55 -19.58
C SER A 106 9.86 0.68 -19.82
N ALA A 107 9.84 1.66 -18.90
CA ALA A 107 8.92 2.80 -18.90
C ALA A 107 7.44 2.39 -19.05
N LYS A 108 7.05 1.23 -18.53
CA LYS A 108 5.68 0.67 -18.65
C LYS A 108 4.99 0.55 -17.29
N ARG A 109 5.16 1.56 -16.43
CA ARG A 109 4.58 1.56 -15.06
C ARG A 109 3.06 1.45 -15.10
N LYS A 110 2.41 2.24 -15.95
CA LYS A 110 0.95 2.24 -16.13
C LYS A 110 0.44 0.91 -16.67
N ARG A 111 1.10 0.35 -17.70
CA ARG A 111 0.73 -0.96 -18.24
C ARG A 111 0.88 -2.07 -17.18
N SER A 112 1.95 -2.04 -16.41
CA SER A 112 2.21 -3.02 -15.36
C SER A 112 1.19 -2.91 -14.23
N LEU A 113 0.83 -1.68 -13.82
CA LEU A 113 -0.26 -1.42 -12.90
C LEU A 113 -1.57 -2.01 -13.43
N GLY A 114 -1.92 -1.74 -14.69
CA GLY A 114 -3.14 -2.24 -15.32
C GLY A 114 -3.21 -3.77 -15.36
N VAL A 115 -2.12 -4.44 -15.75
CA VAL A 115 -2.07 -5.91 -15.81
C VAL A 115 -2.23 -6.52 -14.41
N LEU A 116 -1.46 -6.05 -13.41
CA LEU A 116 -1.52 -6.59 -12.06
C LEU A 116 -2.89 -6.31 -11.40
N THR A 117 -3.45 -5.12 -11.61
CA THR A 117 -4.80 -4.78 -11.17
C THR A 117 -5.85 -5.68 -11.83
N ALA A 118 -5.75 -5.91 -13.15
CA ALA A 118 -6.67 -6.81 -13.86
C ALA A 118 -6.57 -8.26 -13.35
N LEU A 119 -5.38 -8.74 -13.04
CA LEU A 119 -5.18 -10.07 -12.44
C LEU A 119 -5.80 -10.14 -11.03
N THR A 120 -5.65 -9.10 -10.21
CA THR A 120 -6.31 -9.02 -8.89
C THR A 120 -7.83 -9.04 -9.05
N ILE A 121 -8.39 -8.22 -9.93
CA ILE A 121 -9.83 -8.17 -10.21
C ILE A 121 -10.33 -9.53 -10.71
N LEU A 122 -9.58 -10.19 -11.56
CA LEU A 122 -9.93 -11.53 -12.05
C LEU A 122 -10.01 -12.55 -10.90
N THR A 123 -9.03 -12.55 -9.97
CA THR A 123 -9.11 -13.45 -8.80
C THR A 123 -10.33 -13.13 -7.95
N MET A 124 -10.65 -11.85 -7.72
CA MET A 124 -11.85 -11.43 -6.99
C MET A 124 -13.13 -11.91 -7.68
N ALA A 125 -13.23 -11.73 -8.99
CA ALA A 125 -14.40 -12.18 -9.76
C ALA A 125 -14.55 -13.71 -9.76
N LEU A 126 -13.44 -14.45 -9.83
CA LEU A 126 -13.44 -15.91 -9.75
C LEU A 126 -13.87 -16.43 -8.37
N MET A 127 -13.74 -15.64 -7.29
CA MET A 127 -14.25 -15.98 -5.97
C MET A 127 -15.77 -16.13 -5.94
N PHE A 128 -16.48 -15.59 -6.91
CA PHE A 128 -17.92 -15.86 -7.11
C PHE A 128 -18.24 -17.35 -7.25
N PHE A 129 -17.32 -18.16 -7.76
CA PHE A 129 -17.49 -19.60 -7.96
C PHE A 129 -17.07 -20.44 -6.75
N VAL A 130 -16.72 -19.82 -5.63
CA VAL A 130 -16.44 -20.53 -4.36
C VAL A 130 -17.76 -20.72 -3.61
N HIS A 131 -18.32 -21.92 -3.69
CA HIS A 131 -19.58 -22.28 -3.05
C HIS A 131 -19.37 -22.65 -1.58
N ASP A 132 -20.43 -22.71 -0.81
CA ASP A 132 -20.42 -23.15 0.59
C ASP A 132 -20.24 -24.67 0.67
N ASN A 133 -19.06 -25.12 0.25
CA ASN A 133 -18.67 -26.54 0.22
C ASN A 133 -17.14 -26.64 0.41
N TYR A 134 -16.70 -27.55 1.28
CA TYR A 134 -15.28 -27.74 1.58
C TYR A 134 -14.42 -28.12 0.36
N HIS A 135 -15.00 -28.67 -0.71
CA HIS A 135 -14.28 -28.93 -1.96
C HIS A 135 -13.76 -27.66 -2.61
N ASP A 136 -14.48 -26.53 -2.44
CA ASP A 136 -14.11 -25.24 -3.02
C ASP A 136 -13.11 -24.45 -2.14
N PHE A 137 -12.82 -24.95 -0.92
CA PHE A 137 -11.89 -24.30 0.01
C PHE A 137 -10.51 -24.04 -0.62
N TRP A 138 -9.93 -25.06 -1.25
CA TRP A 138 -8.61 -24.94 -1.88
C TRP A 138 -8.62 -23.97 -3.05
N PHE A 139 -9.69 -23.96 -3.83
CA PHE A 139 -9.85 -22.99 -4.91
C PHE A 139 -9.92 -21.56 -4.37
N GLY A 140 -10.74 -21.31 -3.35
CA GLY A 140 -10.82 -20.02 -2.67
C GLY A 140 -9.48 -19.58 -2.06
N LEU A 141 -8.76 -20.51 -1.42
CA LEU A 141 -7.45 -20.28 -0.82
C LEU A 141 -6.38 -19.87 -1.86
N VAL A 142 -6.35 -20.56 -2.99
CA VAL A 142 -5.46 -20.25 -4.11
C VAL A 142 -5.77 -18.89 -4.70
N LEU A 143 -7.05 -18.55 -4.89
CA LEU A 143 -7.47 -17.24 -5.38
C LEU A 143 -7.07 -16.11 -4.42
N LEU A 144 -7.23 -16.32 -3.10
CA LEU A 144 -6.78 -15.36 -2.08
C LEU A 144 -5.27 -15.16 -2.11
N GLY A 145 -4.51 -16.24 -2.19
CA GLY A 145 -3.05 -16.17 -2.25
C GLY A 145 -2.53 -15.41 -3.49
N PHE A 146 -3.02 -15.77 -4.67
CA PHE A 146 -2.64 -15.07 -5.91
C PHE A 146 -3.16 -13.64 -5.94
N GLY A 147 -4.42 -13.41 -5.52
CA GLY A 147 -4.99 -12.07 -5.44
C GLY A 147 -4.17 -11.16 -4.54
N SER A 148 -3.75 -11.64 -3.36
CA SER A 148 -2.88 -10.91 -2.44
C SER A 148 -1.52 -10.59 -3.08
N ALA A 149 -0.90 -11.56 -3.77
CA ALA A 149 0.38 -11.34 -4.43
C ALA A 149 0.27 -10.31 -5.56
N PHE A 150 -0.73 -10.40 -6.44
CA PHE A 150 -0.94 -9.45 -7.52
C PHE A 150 -1.28 -8.05 -7.01
N PHE A 151 -2.12 -7.96 -5.98
CA PHE A 151 -2.49 -6.70 -5.35
C PHE A 151 -1.28 -5.96 -4.78
N GLU A 152 -0.43 -6.64 -4.03
CA GLU A 152 0.78 -6.03 -3.46
C GLU A 152 1.79 -5.64 -4.52
N LEU A 153 1.97 -6.49 -5.55
CA LEU A 153 2.83 -6.15 -6.68
C LEU A 153 2.28 -4.95 -7.47
N ALA A 154 0.96 -4.78 -7.57
CA ALA A 154 0.34 -3.59 -8.18
C ALA A 154 0.61 -2.32 -7.39
N GLY A 155 0.76 -2.41 -6.08
CA GLY A 155 1.16 -1.30 -5.22
C GLY A 155 2.54 -0.71 -5.57
N VAL A 156 3.46 -1.50 -6.14
CA VAL A 156 4.81 -1.03 -6.51
C VAL A 156 4.75 0.04 -7.61
N PRO A 157 4.22 -0.23 -8.83
CA PRO A 157 4.10 0.80 -9.86
C PRO A 157 3.13 1.92 -9.45
N TYR A 158 2.06 1.62 -8.71
CA TYR A 158 1.12 2.62 -8.21
C TYR A 158 1.82 3.68 -7.35
N ASN A 159 2.57 3.25 -6.33
CA ASN A 159 3.31 4.17 -5.46
C ASN A 159 4.43 4.91 -6.23
N ALA A 160 5.11 4.24 -7.17
CA ALA A 160 6.11 4.87 -8.02
C ALA A 160 5.53 5.99 -8.90
N MET A 161 4.25 5.90 -9.26
CA MET A 161 3.54 6.94 -10.04
C MET A 161 3.25 8.21 -9.22
N LEU A 162 3.41 8.21 -7.89
CA LEU A 162 3.22 9.41 -7.07
C LEU A 162 4.06 10.59 -7.59
N ARG A 163 5.29 10.35 -8.05
CA ARG A 163 6.14 11.37 -8.66
C ARG A 163 5.62 11.91 -9.99
N GLN A 164 4.77 11.16 -10.68
CA GLN A 164 4.17 11.59 -11.95
C GLN A 164 2.97 12.51 -11.75
N VAL A 165 2.33 12.42 -10.58
CA VAL A 165 1.11 13.18 -10.24
C VAL A 165 1.34 14.22 -9.16
N SER A 166 2.60 14.45 -8.76
CA SER A 166 2.97 15.44 -7.76
C SER A 166 4.28 16.15 -8.10
N THR A 167 4.46 17.30 -7.49
CA THR A 167 5.71 18.06 -7.50
C THR A 167 6.43 17.91 -6.15
N PRO A 168 7.73 18.26 -6.03
CA PRO A 168 8.42 18.30 -4.74
C PRO A 168 7.70 19.15 -3.68
N ALA A 169 6.93 20.17 -4.11
CA ALA A 169 6.21 21.09 -3.22
C ALA A 169 4.88 20.55 -2.70
N ASP A 170 4.28 19.54 -3.34
CA ASP A 170 2.94 19.02 -2.99
C ASP A 170 2.83 17.50 -2.87
N VAL A 171 3.96 16.80 -2.91
CA VAL A 171 3.98 15.32 -2.83
C VAL A 171 3.36 14.80 -1.52
N GLY A 172 3.48 15.52 -0.42
CA GLY A 172 2.85 15.19 0.86
C GLY A 172 1.33 15.26 0.78
N ARG A 173 0.79 16.35 0.21
CA ARG A 173 -0.67 16.52 0.00
C ARG A 173 -1.25 15.44 -0.90
N VAL A 174 -0.58 15.13 -2.00
CA VAL A 174 -1.02 14.11 -2.95
C VAL A 174 -0.96 12.72 -2.30
N SER A 175 0.10 12.41 -1.56
CA SER A 175 0.22 11.16 -0.81
C SER A 175 -0.87 11.02 0.26
N GLY A 176 -1.11 12.08 1.06
CA GLY A 176 -2.16 12.09 2.06
C GLY A 176 -3.56 11.93 1.46
N PHE A 177 -3.82 12.57 0.32
CA PHE A 177 -5.08 12.41 -0.42
C PHE A 177 -5.28 10.95 -0.86
N GLY A 178 -4.26 10.28 -1.45
CA GLY A 178 -4.38 8.88 -1.85
C GLY A 178 -4.71 7.96 -0.67
N TRP A 179 -4.00 8.09 0.47
CA TRP A 179 -4.30 7.30 1.66
C TRP A 179 -5.73 7.53 2.17
N ALA A 180 -6.19 8.77 2.19
CA ALA A 180 -7.56 9.08 2.59
C ALA A 180 -8.59 8.47 1.63
N MET A 181 -8.34 8.50 0.33
CA MET A 181 -9.19 7.82 -0.66
C MET A 181 -9.29 6.32 -0.38
N GLY A 182 -8.18 5.65 -0.01
CA GLY A 182 -8.18 4.24 0.38
C GLY A 182 -9.04 3.99 1.62
N TYR A 183 -8.87 4.77 2.68
CA TYR A 183 -9.68 4.62 3.90
C TYR A 183 -11.17 4.82 3.64
N PHE A 184 -11.55 5.90 2.96
CA PHE A 184 -12.96 6.15 2.65
C PHE A 184 -13.53 5.11 1.68
N GLY A 185 -12.79 4.73 0.64
CA GLY A 185 -13.20 3.69 -0.29
C GLY A 185 -13.54 2.37 0.42
N GLY A 186 -12.69 1.96 1.38
CA GLY A 186 -12.92 0.78 2.20
C GLY A 186 -14.19 0.87 3.05
N ILE A 187 -14.45 2.02 3.67
CA ILE A 187 -15.68 2.25 4.45
C ILE A 187 -16.91 2.15 3.53
N PHE A 188 -16.90 2.86 2.41
CA PHE A 188 -18.06 2.89 1.51
C PHE A 188 -18.40 1.49 0.96
N ILE A 189 -17.41 0.75 0.48
CA ILE A 189 -17.66 -0.59 -0.06
C ILE A 189 -18.11 -1.57 1.03
N LEU A 190 -17.58 -1.48 2.25
CA LEU A 190 -18.04 -2.30 3.38
C LEU A 190 -19.48 -1.98 3.77
N LEU A 191 -19.86 -0.69 3.82
CA LEU A 191 -21.23 -0.28 4.12
C LEU A 191 -22.20 -0.78 3.04
N ILE A 192 -21.85 -0.65 1.76
CA ILE A 192 -22.65 -1.16 0.64
C ILE A 192 -22.80 -2.68 0.74
N SER A 193 -21.69 -3.39 1.02
CA SER A 193 -21.71 -4.85 1.19
C SER A 193 -22.59 -5.27 2.37
N TYR A 194 -22.43 -4.60 3.51
CA TYR A 194 -23.18 -4.93 4.72
C TYR A 194 -24.68 -4.67 4.55
N PHE A 195 -25.06 -3.43 4.21
CA PHE A 195 -26.46 -3.09 4.09
C PHE A 195 -27.11 -3.70 2.85
N GLY A 196 -26.38 -3.83 1.75
CA GLY A 196 -26.91 -4.38 0.51
C GLY A 196 -27.14 -5.90 0.53
N PHE A 197 -26.21 -6.66 1.16
CA PHE A 197 -26.11 -8.10 0.95
C PHE A 197 -26.03 -8.94 2.23
N ILE A 198 -25.59 -8.37 3.38
CA ILE A 198 -25.24 -9.17 4.57
C ILE A 198 -26.21 -8.97 5.72
N SER A 199 -26.66 -7.72 5.98
CA SER A 199 -27.49 -7.38 7.14
C SER A 199 -28.87 -8.05 7.12
N GLY A 200 -29.49 -8.13 8.30
CA GLY A 200 -30.85 -8.69 8.44
C GLY A 200 -30.87 -10.14 8.97
N HIS A 201 -32.05 -10.75 9.02
CA HIS A 201 -32.29 -12.08 9.56
C HIS A 201 -33.11 -12.89 8.57
N GLY A 202 -33.03 -14.24 8.64
CA GLY A 202 -33.78 -15.16 7.76
C GLY A 202 -32.95 -15.60 6.55
N ASP A 203 -33.61 -16.19 5.56
CA ASP A 203 -32.99 -16.83 4.40
C ASP A 203 -32.51 -15.82 3.34
N ASN A 204 -33.04 -14.60 3.39
CA ASN A 204 -32.66 -13.51 2.51
C ASN A 204 -32.01 -12.39 3.32
N ARG A 205 -30.89 -11.86 2.81
CA ARG A 205 -30.08 -10.85 3.49
C ARG A 205 -29.99 -9.54 2.71
N GLY A 206 -29.69 -8.50 3.47
CA GLY A 206 -29.51 -7.15 2.95
C GLY A 206 -30.78 -6.52 2.41
N LEU A 207 -30.69 -5.26 2.05
CA LEU A 207 -31.78 -4.50 1.41
C LEU A 207 -32.15 -5.07 0.03
N LEU A 208 -31.24 -5.81 -0.60
CA LEU A 208 -31.47 -6.42 -1.91
C LEU A 208 -32.18 -7.79 -1.80
N GLY A 209 -32.40 -8.30 -0.59
CA GLY A 209 -33.10 -9.59 -0.38
C GLY A 209 -32.34 -10.78 -1.00
N VAL A 210 -31.02 -10.80 -0.91
CA VAL A 210 -30.20 -11.84 -1.53
C VAL A 210 -30.26 -13.13 -0.68
N PRO A 211 -30.48 -14.31 -1.30
CA PRO A 211 -30.49 -15.57 -0.57
C PRO A 211 -29.11 -15.90 0.00
N ILE A 212 -29.10 -16.56 1.18
CA ILE A 212 -27.87 -17.03 1.82
C ILE A 212 -27.47 -18.43 1.35
N ASP A 213 -28.35 -19.13 0.66
CA ASP A 213 -28.12 -20.48 0.19
C ASP A 213 -26.81 -20.53 -0.59
N ASP A 214 -25.98 -21.53 -0.27
CA ASP A 214 -24.72 -21.78 -0.95
C ASP A 214 -23.75 -20.55 -0.93
N GLY A 215 -23.84 -19.72 0.11
CA GLY A 215 -23.02 -18.53 0.26
C GLY A 215 -23.27 -17.43 -0.79
N THR A 216 -24.42 -17.46 -1.50
CA THR A 216 -24.70 -16.58 -2.64
C THR A 216 -24.55 -15.10 -2.31
N ASN A 217 -25.00 -14.66 -1.12
CA ASN A 217 -24.84 -13.27 -0.70
C ASN A 217 -23.37 -12.84 -0.61
N ILE A 218 -22.49 -13.68 -0.07
CA ILE A 218 -21.05 -13.37 0.05
C ILE A 218 -20.35 -13.46 -1.31
N ARG A 219 -20.72 -14.42 -2.14
CA ARG A 219 -20.21 -14.57 -3.51
C ARG A 219 -20.53 -13.34 -4.37
N LEU A 220 -21.74 -12.79 -4.23
CA LEU A 220 -22.13 -11.53 -4.87
C LEU A 220 -21.37 -10.33 -4.32
N VAL A 221 -21.05 -10.30 -3.02
CA VAL A 221 -20.17 -9.26 -2.45
C VAL A 221 -18.78 -9.33 -3.03
N ALA A 222 -18.21 -10.52 -3.28
CA ALA A 222 -16.91 -10.65 -3.95
C ALA A 222 -16.97 -10.11 -5.39
N MET A 223 -18.05 -10.38 -6.13
CA MET A 223 -18.27 -9.84 -7.47
C MET A 223 -18.45 -8.31 -7.44
N LEU A 224 -19.22 -7.78 -6.49
CA LEU A 224 -19.36 -6.34 -6.28
C LEU A 224 -17.99 -5.67 -6.04
N ALA A 225 -17.17 -6.26 -5.17
CA ALA A 225 -15.82 -5.77 -4.89
C ALA A 225 -14.93 -5.77 -6.15
N ALA A 226 -15.02 -6.80 -7.00
CA ALA A 226 -14.32 -6.87 -8.27
C ALA A 226 -14.76 -5.74 -9.24
N VAL A 227 -16.07 -5.53 -9.39
CA VAL A 227 -16.64 -4.46 -10.23
C VAL A 227 -16.27 -3.09 -9.68
N TRP A 228 -16.33 -2.89 -8.35
CA TRP A 228 -15.91 -1.66 -7.68
C TRP A 228 -14.44 -1.34 -7.99
N PHE A 229 -13.55 -2.30 -7.80
CA PHE A 229 -12.14 -2.08 -8.08
C PHE A 229 -11.90 -1.80 -9.56
N ALA A 230 -12.55 -2.53 -10.47
CA ALA A 230 -12.45 -2.28 -11.90
C ALA A 230 -12.88 -0.84 -12.26
N ALA A 231 -14.04 -0.40 -11.78
CA ALA A 231 -14.58 0.92 -12.10
C ALA A 231 -13.67 2.07 -11.64
N PHE A 232 -13.15 1.97 -10.41
CA PHE A 232 -12.31 3.03 -9.85
C PHE A 232 -10.82 2.93 -10.21
N ALA A 233 -10.34 1.78 -10.67
CA ALA A 233 -8.98 1.64 -11.18
C ALA A 233 -8.81 2.09 -12.63
N LEU A 234 -9.87 2.14 -13.44
CA LEU A 234 -9.77 2.55 -14.85
C LEU A 234 -9.25 3.98 -15.05
N PRO A 235 -9.68 5.00 -14.29
CA PRO A 235 -9.27 6.39 -14.55
C PRO A 235 -7.76 6.60 -14.54
N VAL A 236 -7.00 5.94 -13.67
CA VAL A 236 -5.54 6.09 -13.60
C VAL A 236 -4.85 5.65 -14.89
N LEU A 237 -5.39 4.62 -15.56
CA LEU A 237 -4.82 4.09 -16.81
C LEU A 237 -4.98 5.04 -17.98
N PHE A 238 -5.95 5.94 -17.97
CA PHE A 238 -6.20 6.89 -19.04
C PHE A 238 -5.68 8.29 -18.75
N ALA A 239 -5.84 8.76 -17.51
CA ALA A 239 -5.56 10.15 -17.14
C ALA A 239 -4.09 10.43 -16.82
N VAL A 240 -3.34 9.45 -16.26
CA VAL A 240 -1.94 9.65 -15.88
C VAL A 240 -1.03 9.32 -17.07
N PRO A 241 -0.13 10.23 -17.49
CA PRO A 241 0.79 9.98 -18.59
C PRO A 241 1.85 8.93 -18.20
N GLU A 242 2.36 8.20 -19.19
CA GLU A 242 3.57 7.38 -19.01
C GLU A 242 4.79 8.31 -19.19
N LEU A 243 5.76 8.24 -18.27
CA LEU A 243 7.00 9.00 -18.41
C LEU A 243 8.04 8.17 -19.19
N PRO A 244 8.84 8.81 -20.05
CA PRO A 244 9.94 8.14 -20.72
C PRO A 244 10.98 7.64 -19.70
N PRO A 245 11.75 6.58 -20.04
CA PRO A 245 12.81 6.07 -19.16
C PRO A 245 13.94 7.10 -19.06
N THR A 246 14.18 7.64 -17.88
CA THR A 246 15.14 8.74 -17.70
C THR A 246 16.56 8.24 -17.43
N ASN A 247 16.75 7.09 -16.78
CA ASN A 247 18.06 6.53 -16.41
C ASN A 247 18.03 5.00 -16.30
N ALA A 248 17.27 4.34 -17.16
CA ALA A 248 17.17 2.89 -17.13
C ALA A 248 18.45 2.26 -17.70
N ASP A 249 19.07 1.35 -16.97
CA ASP A 249 20.10 0.45 -17.50
C ASP A 249 19.43 -0.47 -18.55
N PRO A 250 19.76 -0.35 -19.85
CA PRO A 250 19.17 -1.21 -20.88
C PRO A 250 19.43 -2.70 -20.65
N GLY A 251 20.47 -3.03 -19.88
CA GLY A 251 20.80 -4.39 -19.46
C GLY A 251 19.81 -4.96 -18.44
N ALA A 252 19.24 -4.12 -17.57
CA ALA A 252 18.30 -4.55 -16.55
C ALA A 252 16.96 -5.06 -17.15
N ALA A 253 16.50 -4.45 -18.25
CA ALA A 253 15.27 -4.87 -18.93
C ALA A 253 15.40 -6.26 -19.60
N LYS A 254 16.62 -6.63 -20.02
CA LYS A 254 16.92 -7.89 -20.71
C LYS A 254 17.45 -8.98 -19.77
N ALA A 255 17.80 -8.65 -18.53
CA ALA A 255 18.32 -9.61 -17.58
C ALA A 255 17.25 -10.65 -17.22
N GLY A 256 17.61 -11.93 -17.24
CA GLY A 256 16.77 -13.00 -16.70
C GLY A 256 16.55 -12.80 -15.18
N PHE A 257 15.67 -13.61 -14.58
CA PHE A 257 15.33 -13.52 -13.15
C PHE A 257 16.56 -13.43 -12.24
N PHE A 258 17.48 -14.37 -12.33
CA PHE A 258 18.72 -14.38 -11.55
C PHE A 258 19.69 -13.25 -11.93
N GLY A 259 19.71 -12.83 -13.19
CA GLY A 259 20.46 -11.66 -13.64
C GLY A 259 19.99 -10.37 -13.00
N SER A 260 18.66 -10.21 -12.85
CA SER A 260 18.06 -9.06 -12.17
C SER A 260 18.46 -8.98 -10.69
N TYR A 261 18.59 -10.12 -9.98
CA TYR A 261 19.10 -10.12 -8.60
C TYR A 261 20.55 -9.69 -8.50
N ARG A 262 21.39 -10.07 -9.46
CA ARG A 262 22.80 -9.61 -9.50
C ARG A 262 22.88 -8.10 -9.68
N VAL A 263 22.07 -7.55 -10.58
CA VAL A 263 21.97 -6.10 -10.78
C VAL A 263 21.45 -5.42 -9.53
N LEU A 264 20.36 -5.92 -8.96
CA LEU A 264 19.78 -5.41 -7.70
C LEU A 264 20.79 -5.38 -6.55
N TRP A 265 21.58 -6.45 -6.40
CA TRP A 265 22.60 -6.53 -5.35
C TRP A 265 23.74 -5.53 -5.57
N ARG A 266 24.16 -5.34 -6.82
CA ARG A 266 25.13 -4.30 -7.18
C ARG A 266 24.58 -2.92 -6.84
N ASP A 267 23.36 -2.62 -7.30
CA ASP A 267 22.70 -1.33 -7.08
C ASP A 267 22.49 -1.04 -5.59
N LEU A 268 22.15 -2.07 -4.80
CA LEU A 268 21.99 -1.94 -3.34
C LEU A 268 23.33 -1.65 -2.64
N ARG A 269 24.42 -2.28 -3.09
CA ARG A 269 25.77 -1.97 -2.59
C ARG A 269 26.20 -0.54 -2.94
N GLU A 270 25.95 -0.13 -4.17
CA GLU A 270 26.22 1.24 -4.63
C GLU A 270 25.37 2.24 -3.82
N LEU A 271 24.09 1.97 -3.63
CA LEU A 271 23.20 2.79 -2.82
C LEU A 271 23.69 2.89 -1.37
N TRP A 272 24.13 1.77 -0.78
CA TRP A 272 24.71 1.77 0.57
C TRP A 272 25.99 2.60 0.66
N ALA A 273 26.83 2.57 -0.37
CA ALA A 273 28.09 3.33 -0.40
C ALA A 273 27.84 4.84 -0.61
N VAL A 274 26.86 5.19 -1.46
CA VAL A 274 26.58 6.58 -1.87
C VAL A 274 25.54 7.25 -0.98
N ASP A 275 24.44 6.56 -0.68
CA ASP A 275 23.31 7.11 0.09
C ASP A 275 22.80 6.14 1.15
N ARG A 276 23.49 6.08 2.26
CA ARG A 276 23.09 5.29 3.44
C ARG A 276 21.74 5.72 4.02
N ARG A 277 21.28 6.95 3.72
CA ARG A 277 20.01 7.50 4.22
C ARG A 277 18.84 6.72 3.68
N THR A 278 18.83 6.42 2.38
CA THR A 278 17.76 5.64 1.74
C THR A 278 17.68 4.23 2.31
N VAL A 279 18.80 3.55 2.50
CA VAL A 279 18.79 2.20 3.11
C VAL A 279 18.35 2.26 4.57
N GLY A 280 18.83 3.23 5.35
CA GLY A 280 18.38 3.46 6.72
C GLY A 280 16.88 3.73 6.80
N PHE A 281 16.32 4.49 5.86
CA PHE A 281 14.88 4.73 5.79
C PHE A 281 14.10 3.45 5.44
N LEU A 282 14.57 2.64 4.49
CA LEU A 282 13.91 1.37 4.14
C LEU A 282 13.82 0.44 5.35
N ILE A 283 14.88 0.33 6.16
CA ILE A 283 14.89 -0.48 7.37
C ILE A 283 13.97 0.10 8.43
N ALA A 284 14.09 1.39 8.74
CA ALA A 284 13.26 2.06 9.73
C ALA A 284 11.77 1.99 9.37
N SER A 285 11.45 2.25 8.11
CA SER A 285 10.07 2.20 7.61
C SER A 285 9.47 0.79 7.63
N ALA A 286 10.26 -0.23 7.35
CA ALA A 286 9.81 -1.61 7.46
C ALA A 286 9.35 -1.92 8.89
N ILE A 287 10.14 -1.52 9.90
CA ILE A 287 9.86 -1.79 11.31
C ILE A 287 8.63 -1.02 11.79
N PHE A 288 8.59 0.32 11.62
CA PHE A 288 7.44 1.05 12.15
C PHE A 288 6.14 0.73 11.39
N ARG A 289 6.18 0.42 10.11
CA ARG A 289 4.99 -0.01 9.34
C ARG A 289 4.43 -1.34 9.82
N ASP A 290 5.27 -2.26 10.24
CA ASP A 290 4.82 -3.50 10.89
C ASP A 290 4.13 -3.19 12.23
N GLY A 291 4.66 -2.26 13.02
CA GLY A 291 3.99 -1.75 14.22
C GLY A 291 2.62 -1.10 13.89
N LEU A 292 2.53 -0.29 12.82
CA LEU A 292 1.25 0.28 12.37
C LEU A 292 0.24 -0.80 11.97
N ALA A 293 0.68 -1.85 11.27
CA ALA A 293 -0.16 -3.00 10.93
C ALA A 293 -0.63 -3.73 12.20
N GLY A 294 0.27 -3.91 13.18
CA GLY A 294 -0.06 -4.50 14.47
C GLY A 294 -1.16 -3.75 15.23
N VAL A 295 -1.19 -2.42 15.18
CA VAL A 295 -2.26 -1.62 15.78
C VAL A 295 -3.64 -2.00 15.23
N PHE A 296 -3.77 -2.13 13.92
CA PHE A 296 -5.05 -2.54 13.31
C PHE A 296 -5.36 -4.01 13.56
N THR A 297 -4.38 -4.90 13.43
CA THR A 297 -4.57 -6.35 13.58
C THR A 297 -4.99 -6.72 14.99
N PHE A 298 -4.33 -6.16 16.00
CA PHE A 298 -4.59 -6.53 17.41
C PHE A 298 -5.57 -5.57 18.10
N GLY A 299 -5.87 -4.41 17.52
CA GLY A 299 -6.76 -3.42 18.08
C GLY A 299 -8.15 -3.97 18.39
N ALA A 300 -8.75 -4.74 17.48
CA ALA A 300 -10.05 -5.38 17.67
C ALA A 300 -10.05 -6.40 18.82
N ILE A 301 -9.00 -7.24 18.89
CA ILE A 301 -8.83 -8.24 19.96
C ILE A 301 -8.72 -7.56 21.31
N LEU A 302 -7.91 -6.52 21.41
CA LEU A 302 -7.73 -5.74 22.63
C LEU A 302 -9.02 -5.04 23.05
N ALA A 303 -9.77 -4.47 22.09
CA ALA A 303 -11.05 -3.81 22.32
C ALA A 303 -12.02 -4.72 23.10
N VAL A 304 -12.18 -5.96 22.64
CA VAL A 304 -13.08 -6.94 23.25
C VAL A 304 -12.51 -7.50 24.54
N ARG A 305 -11.32 -8.12 24.46
CA ARG A 305 -10.78 -8.92 25.58
C ARG A 305 -10.26 -8.08 26.74
N VAL A 306 -9.73 -6.89 26.49
CA VAL A 306 -9.08 -6.07 27.52
C VAL A 306 -9.97 -4.93 27.98
N TYR A 307 -10.71 -4.30 27.06
CA TYR A 307 -11.48 -3.10 27.38
C TYR A 307 -12.99 -3.33 27.46
N GLY A 308 -13.47 -4.55 27.15
CA GLY A 308 -14.88 -4.92 27.28
C GLY A 308 -15.81 -4.21 26.28
N ILE A 309 -15.33 -3.88 25.10
CA ILE A 309 -16.16 -3.37 24.00
C ILE A 309 -17.02 -4.54 23.49
N ALA A 310 -18.32 -4.32 23.33
CA ALA A 310 -19.19 -5.32 22.73
C ALA A 310 -18.79 -5.62 21.28
N ASP A 311 -18.92 -6.88 20.85
CA ASP A 311 -18.56 -7.30 19.49
C ASP A 311 -19.27 -6.46 18.41
N SER A 312 -20.51 -6.05 18.66
CA SER A 312 -21.27 -5.14 17.79
C SER A 312 -20.62 -3.77 17.61
N ASP A 313 -19.92 -3.27 18.64
CA ASP A 313 -19.32 -1.94 18.66
C ASP A 313 -17.92 -1.92 18.07
N VAL A 314 -17.26 -3.08 17.95
CA VAL A 314 -15.94 -3.21 17.33
C VAL A 314 -15.97 -2.74 15.86
N LEU A 315 -17.03 -3.10 15.12
CA LEU A 315 -17.19 -2.64 13.75
C LEU A 315 -17.35 -1.11 13.68
N LEU A 316 -18.15 -0.55 14.60
CA LEU A 316 -18.34 0.89 14.68
C LEU A 316 -17.03 1.62 15.03
N PHE A 317 -16.25 1.06 15.96
CA PHE A 317 -14.91 1.55 16.27
C PHE A 317 -13.99 1.48 15.04
N GLY A 318 -14.00 0.37 14.29
CA GLY A 318 -13.21 0.20 13.07
C GLY A 318 -13.56 1.25 11.99
N ILE A 319 -14.85 1.57 11.81
CA ILE A 319 -15.29 2.63 10.91
C ILE A 319 -14.77 4.00 11.40
N ALA A 320 -14.97 4.32 12.68
CA ALA A 320 -14.49 5.57 13.26
C ALA A 320 -12.97 5.71 13.16
N ALA A 321 -12.22 4.64 13.43
CA ALA A 321 -10.78 4.57 13.31
C ALA A 321 -10.30 4.88 11.87
N ASN A 322 -10.95 4.30 10.85
CA ASN A 322 -10.64 4.59 9.46
C ASN A 322 -10.97 6.04 9.07
N VAL A 323 -12.08 6.60 9.57
CA VAL A 323 -12.44 8.01 9.34
C VAL A 323 -11.38 8.95 9.93
N VAL A 324 -10.99 8.75 11.18
CA VAL A 324 -9.98 9.63 11.81
C VAL A 324 -8.60 9.44 11.19
N ALA A 325 -8.24 8.22 10.76
CA ALA A 325 -6.99 7.98 10.03
C ALA A 325 -6.98 8.69 8.67
N ALA A 326 -8.11 8.69 7.94
CA ALA A 326 -8.27 9.42 6.68
C ALA A 326 -8.10 10.93 6.88
N LEU A 327 -8.79 11.50 7.87
CA LEU A 327 -8.69 12.92 8.21
C LEU A 327 -7.27 13.29 8.65
N GLY A 328 -6.63 12.42 9.43
CA GLY A 328 -5.23 12.54 9.80
C GLY A 328 -4.31 12.59 8.58
N ALA A 329 -4.47 11.67 7.62
CA ALA A 329 -3.66 11.61 6.40
C ALA A 329 -3.78 12.88 5.54
N VAL A 330 -5.02 13.38 5.32
CA VAL A 330 -5.25 14.63 4.56
C VAL A 330 -4.61 15.84 5.25
N THR A 331 -4.78 15.93 6.56
CA THR A 331 -4.25 17.05 7.34
C THR A 331 -2.72 17.02 7.35
N ALA A 332 -2.16 15.85 7.63
CA ALA A 332 -0.72 15.65 7.68
C ALA A 332 -0.02 15.88 6.34
N GLY A 333 -0.69 15.62 5.20
CA GLY A 333 -0.12 15.91 3.88
C GLY A 333 0.28 17.39 3.71
N ARG A 334 -0.49 18.33 4.28
CA ARG A 334 -0.16 19.76 4.28
C ARG A 334 1.03 20.09 5.19
N PHE A 335 1.15 19.40 6.32
CA PHE A 335 2.30 19.54 7.21
C PHE A 335 3.55 18.92 6.59
N ASP A 336 3.43 17.76 5.95
CA ASP A 336 4.52 17.11 5.23
C ASP A 336 5.16 18.06 4.20
N ASP A 337 4.34 18.76 3.40
CA ASP A 337 4.85 19.72 2.43
C ASP A 337 5.55 20.94 3.08
N ARG A 338 5.18 21.31 4.31
CA ARG A 338 5.73 22.47 5.02
C ARG A 338 6.94 22.14 5.88
N VAL A 339 6.82 21.09 6.72
CA VAL A 339 7.85 20.78 7.73
C VAL A 339 8.70 19.57 7.36
N GLY A 340 8.29 18.81 6.35
CA GLY A 340 8.96 17.59 5.85
C GLY A 340 8.35 16.30 6.41
N PRO A 341 8.49 15.20 5.63
CA PRO A 341 7.91 13.91 5.96
C PRO A 341 8.49 13.29 7.23
N LYS A 342 9.79 13.48 7.49
CA LYS A 342 10.43 12.93 8.68
C LYS A 342 9.79 13.43 9.96
N ILE A 343 9.56 14.74 10.06
CA ILE A 343 8.95 15.35 11.24
C ILE A 343 7.54 14.79 11.45
N VAL A 344 6.76 14.66 10.36
CA VAL A 344 5.41 14.09 10.43
C VAL A 344 5.44 12.65 10.94
N ILE A 345 6.35 11.80 10.44
CA ILE A 345 6.48 10.42 10.91
C ILE A 345 6.90 10.39 12.38
N VAL A 346 7.93 11.15 12.76
CA VAL A 346 8.45 11.18 14.14
C VAL A 346 7.37 11.62 15.13
N VAL A 347 6.65 12.71 14.85
CA VAL A 347 5.55 13.20 15.69
C VAL A 347 4.44 12.16 15.79
N SER A 348 4.09 11.53 14.65
CA SER A 348 3.05 10.48 14.65
C SER A 348 3.44 9.28 15.50
N LEU A 349 4.67 8.76 15.36
CA LEU A 349 5.13 7.62 16.13
C LEU A 349 5.24 7.93 17.62
N ILE A 350 5.71 9.13 18.00
CA ILE A 350 5.76 9.59 19.40
C ILE A 350 4.34 9.65 19.97
N ALA A 351 3.41 10.28 19.26
CA ALA A 351 2.02 10.39 19.71
C ALA A 351 1.37 9.01 19.87
N MET A 352 1.62 8.08 18.94
CA MET A 352 1.11 6.70 19.01
C MET A 352 1.70 5.96 20.22
N VAL A 353 3.00 6.11 20.51
CA VAL A 353 3.63 5.50 21.69
C VAL A 353 3.02 6.07 22.96
N ILE A 354 2.81 7.39 23.05
CA ILE A 354 2.18 8.04 24.22
C ILE A 354 0.74 7.52 24.41
N CYS A 355 -0.06 7.46 23.32
CA CYS A 355 -1.43 6.94 23.41
C CYS A 355 -1.45 5.46 23.79
N GLY A 356 -0.51 4.65 23.28
CA GLY A 356 -0.40 3.24 23.65
C GLY A 356 0.03 3.05 25.12
N ILE A 357 0.92 3.89 25.67
CA ILE A 357 1.24 3.91 27.10
C ILE A 357 0.00 4.31 27.91
N ALA A 358 -0.77 5.31 27.47
CA ALA A 358 -2.02 5.66 28.11
C ALA A 358 -3.00 4.47 28.15
N LEU A 359 -3.14 3.74 27.04
CA LEU A 359 -3.95 2.52 26.97
C LEU A 359 -3.48 1.45 27.99
N LEU A 360 -2.20 1.30 28.25
CA LEU A 360 -1.70 0.39 29.29
C LEU A 360 -2.17 0.78 30.70
N LEU A 361 -2.38 2.07 30.95
CA LEU A 361 -2.70 2.61 32.28
C LEU A 361 -4.21 2.75 32.52
N VAL A 362 -5.03 2.82 31.49
CA VAL A 362 -6.48 3.02 31.59
C VAL A 362 -7.26 1.72 31.38
N SER A 363 -8.54 1.72 31.73
CA SER A 363 -9.44 0.58 31.58
C SER A 363 -10.83 1.03 31.14
N GLY A 364 -11.59 0.09 30.59
CA GLY A 364 -12.98 0.27 30.18
C GLY A 364 -13.16 0.81 28.75
N PRO A 365 -14.38 0.63 28.20
CA PRO A 365 -14.68 0.91 26.79
C PRO A 365 -14.47 2.36 26.40
N VAL A 366 -14.90 3.31 27.25
CA VAL A 366 -14.79 4.75 26.97
C VAL A 366 -13.34 5.19 26.77
N MET A 367 -12.43 4.70 27.62
CA MET A 367 -11.01 5.05 27.53
C MET A 367 -10.36 4.44 26.28
N PHE A 368 -10.80 3.24 25.88
CA PHE A 368 -10.35 2.66 24.61
C PHE A 368 -10.85 3.50 23.41
N TRP A 369 -12.11 3.94 23.41
CA TRP A 369 -12.61 4.84 22.38
C TRP A 369 -11.77 6.11 22.27
N VAL A 370 -11.45 6.76 23.38
CA VAL A 370 -10.68 8.00 23.39
C VAL A 370 -9.25 7.77 22.89
N PHE A 371 -8.49 6.91 23.57
CA PHE A 371 -7.06 6.74 23.28
C PHE A 371 -6.82 5.89 22.02
N GLY A 372 -7.70 4.96 21.70
CA GLY A 372 -7.64 4.17 20.47
C GLY A 372 -7.88 5.03 19.23
N LEU A 373 -8.90 5.90 19.23
CA LEU A 373 -9.12 6.84 18.12
C LEU A 373 -8.00 7.89 18.05
N LEU A 374 -7.53 8.40 19.20
CA LEU A 374 -6.40 9.34 19.22
C LEU A 374 -5.12 8.70 18.65
N LEU A 375 -4.89 7.42 18.91
CA LEU A 375 -3.78 6.68 18.35
C LEU A 375 -3.95 6.52 16.84
N THR A 376 -5.13 6.11 16.38
CA THR A 376 -5.38 5.84 14.95
C THR A 376 -5.33 7.10 14.08
N ILE A 377 -5.61 8.29 14.62
CA ILE A 377 -5.48 9.54 13.85
C ILE A 377 -4.05 9.76 13.33
N PHE A 378 -3.03 9.21 14.00
CA PHE A 378 -1.63 9.31 13.61
C PHE A 378 -1.14 8.20 12.67
N VAL A 379 -1.93 7.15 12.45
CA VAL A 379 -1.56 6.06 11.53
C VAL A 379 -1.55 6.55 10.08
N GLY A 380 -2.60 7.23 9.65
CA GLY A 380 -2.69 7.80 8.31
C GLY A 380 -1.53 8.75 7.98
N PRO A 381 -1.22 9.72 8.84
CA PRO A 381 -0.04 10.57 8.74
C PRO A 381 1.29 9.81 8.57
N ALA A 382 1.56 8.83 9.42
CA ALA A 382 2.79 8.05 9.36
C ALA A 382 2.94 7.29 8.03
N GLN A 383 1.84 6.69 7.54
CA GLN A 383 1.84 5.96 6.28
C GLN A 383 1.98 6.88 5.07
N SER A 384 1.24 7.99 5.02
CA SER A 384 1.30 8.94 3.91
C SER A 384 2.66 9.63 3.82
N ALA A 385 3.23 10.04 4.96
CA ALA A 385 4.55 10.65 5.03
C ALA A 385 5.67 9.64 4.73
N ALA A 386 5.52 8.36 5.06
CA ALA A 386 6.49 7.34 4.67
C ALA A 386 6.56 7.18 3.15
N ARG A 387 5.40 7.20 2.46
CA ARG A 387 5.33 7.13 0.99
C ARG A 387 5.95 8.38 0.35
N SER A 388 5.63 9.58 0.84
CA SER A 388 6.20 10.83 0.33
C SER A 388 7.70 10.92 0.59
N PHE A 389 8.18 10.44 1.75
CA PHE A 389 9.60 10.43 2.06
C PHE A 389 10.39 9.55 1.10
N LEU A 390 9.90 8.33 0.86
CA LEU A 390 10.55 7.44 -0.12
C LEU A 390 10.54 8.04 -1.53
N THR A 391 9.45 8.69 -1.93
CA THR A 391 9.36 9.37 -3.23
C THR A 391 10.41 10.48 -3.36
N ARG A 392 10.70 11.21 -2.28
CA ARG A 392 11.75 12.25 -2.25
C ARG A 392 13.16 11.67 -2.23
N LEU A 393 13.35 10.49 -1.62
CA LEU A 393 14.65 9.80 -1.59
C LEU A 393 14.94 9.05 -2.90
N ALA A 394 13.92 8.61 -3.62
CA ALA A 394 14.08 7.80 -4.82
C ALA A 394 14.79 8.59 -5.92
N PRO A 395 15.90 8.07 -6.50
CA PRO A 395 16.52 8.67 -7.65
C PRO A 395 15.53 8.72 -8.84
N PRO A 396 15.54 9.80 -9.64
CA PRO A 396 14.70 9.89 -10.83
C PRO A 396 14.87 8.69 -11.76
N GLY A 397 13.75 8.05 -12.12
CA GLY A 397 13.73 6.86 -12.99
C GLY A 397 13.97 5.53 -12.26
N ARG A 398 14.19 5.53 -10.94
CA ARG A 398 14.34 4.31 -10.12
C ARG A 398 13.26 4.18 -9.02
N GLU A 399 12.15 4.90 -9.15
CA GLU A 399 11.08 4.91 -8.16
C GLU A 399 10.46 3.52 -7.98
N GLY A 400 10.23 2.78 -9.06
CA GLY A 400 9.71 1.41 -9.00
C GLY A 400 10.64 0.47 -8.25
N GLN A 401 11.95 0.55 -8.48
CA GLN A 401 12.96 -0.22 -7.75
C GLN A 401 12.92 0.12 -6.24
N MET A 402 12.81 1.40 -5.87
CA MET A 402 12.76 1.83 -4.48
C MET A 402 11.47 1.35 -3.79
N PHE A 403 10.32 1.48 -4.44
CA PHE A 403 9.05 0.95 -3.89
C PHE A 403 9.01 -0.57 -3.87
N GLY A 404 9.67 -1.25 -4.81
CA GLY A 404 9.89 -2.70 -4.74
C GLY A 404 10.70 -3.11 -3.52
N LEU A 405 11.81 -2.43 -3.22
CA LEU A 405 12.61 -2.64 -2.01
C LEU A 405 11.81 -2.32 -0.74
N TYR A 406 11.01 -1.27 -0.75
CA TYR A 406 10.13 -0.87 0.35
C TYR A 406 9.07 -1.95 0.67
N THR A 407 8.50 -2.58 -0.36
CA THR A 407 7.59 -3.72 -0.20
C THR A 407 8.32 -4.93 0.35
N THR A 408 9.49 -5.26 -0.22
CA THR A 408 10.31 -6.39 0.23
C THR A 408 10.76 -6.27 1.68
N THR A 409 11.30 -5.11 2.07
CA THR A 409 11.74 -4.87 3.45
C THR A 409 10.56 -4.92 4.42
N GLY A 410 9.39 -4.38 4.03
CA GLY A 410 8.17 -4.48 4.81
C GLY A 410 7.75 -5.94 5.03
N ARG A 411 7.76 -6.76 3.98
CA ARG A 411 7.42 -8.18 4.10
C ARG A 411 8.45 -8.98 4.89
N ALA A 412 9.73 -8.65 4.79
CA ALA A 412 10.79 -9.31 5.55
C ALA A 412 10.65 -9.11 7.07
N VAL A 413 9.98 -8.05 7.52
CA VAL A 413 9.81 -7.69 8.95
C VAL A 413 8.38 -7.90 9.44
N SER A 414 7.42 -8.29 8.60
CA SER A 414 5.98 -8.36 8.93
C SER A 414 5.59 -9.37 10.02
N PHE A 415 6.55 -10.13 10.51
CA PHE A 415 6.37 -11.05 11.64
C PHE A 415 6.67 -10.40 13.00
N LEU A 416 7.31 -9.23 13.05
CA LEU A 416 7.88 -8.68 14.28
C LEU A 416 6.79 -8.22 15.26
N ALA A 417 5.77 -7.50 14.80
CA ALA A 417 4.66 -7.07 15.63
C ALA A 417 3.84 -8.25 16.17
N PRO A 418 3.42 -9.25 15.35
CA PRO A 418 2.77 -10.44 15.87
C PRO A 418 3.63 -11.24 16.87
N ALA A 419 4.91 -11.41 16.58
CA ALA A 419 5.81 -12.17 17.44
C ALA A 419 6.00 -11.47 18.80
N LEU A 420 6.23 -10.14 18.83
CA LEU A 420 6.40 -9.43 20.08
C LEU A 420 5.06 -9.28 20.84
N PHE A 421 3.95 -9.09 20.14
CA PHE A 421 2.63 -9.12 20.77
C PHE A 421 2.41 -10.47 21.51
N GLY A 422 2.58 -11.58 20.78
CA GLY A 422 2.42 -12.91 21.37
C GLY A 422 3.42 -13.21 22.50
N PHE A 423 4.68 -12.80 22.35
CA PHE A 423 5.71 -12.96 23.37
C PHE A 423 5.31 -12.25 24.69
N PHE A 424 4.89 -11.00 24.63
CA PHE A 424 4.50 -10.26 25.83
C PHE A 424 3.21 -10.81 26.45
N VAL A 425 2.22 -11.22 25.65
CA VAL A 425 1.03 -11.89 26.17
C VAL A 425 1.41 -13.18 26.93
N TRP A 426 2.28 -14.00 26.32
CA TRP A 426 2.76 -15.23 26.95
C TRP A 426 3.59 -14.95 28.22
N ALA A 427 4.51 -14.00 28.17
CA ALA A 427 5.44 -13.73 29.29
C ALA A 427 4.74 -13.15 30.54
N PHE A 428 3.66 -12.42 30.37
CA PHE A 428 2.92 -11.76 31.45
C PHE A 428 1.54 -12.37 31.72
N ASP A 429 1.16 -13.42 30.98
CA ASP A 429 -0.15 -14.08 31.05
C ASP A 429 -1.33 -13.11 31.02
N ALA A 430 -1.23 -12.08 30.15
CA ALA A 430 -2.20 -11.00 30.06
C ALA A 430 -2.28 -10.44 28.64
N ASP A 431 -3.47 -10.44 28.04
CA ASP A 431 -3.71 -9.87 26.69
C ASP A 431 -3.27 -8.40 26.59
N ARG A 432 -3.45 -7.63 27.67
CA ARG A 432 -3.02 -6.22 27.74
C ARG A 432 -1.52 -6.05 27.52
N ALA A 433 -0.69 -7.01 27.95
CA ALA A 433 0.76 -6.96 27.76
C ALA A 433 1.16 -6.98 26.28
N GLY A 434 0.32 -7.49 25.39
CA GLY A 434 0.53 -7.44 23.93
C GLY A 434 0.69 -6.01 23.40
N ILE A 435 0.08 -5.01 24.06
CA ILE A 435 0.26 -3.59 23.72
C ILE A 435 1.75 -3.21 23.82
N VAL A 436 2.47 -3.72 24.83
CA VAL A 436 3.91 -3.44 25.00
C VAL A 436 4.69 -3.93 23.78
N GLY A 437 4.34 -5.11 23.24
CA GLY A 437 4.97 -5.63 22.04
C GLY A 437 4.85 -4.68 20.83
N ILE A 438 3.66 -4.15 20.60
CA ILE A 438 3.42 -3.17 19.53
C ILE A 438 4.20 -1.87 19.78
N LEU A 439 4.21 -1.37 21.03
CA LEU A 439 4.94 -0.16 21.40
C LEU A 439 6.45 -0.31 21.21
N VAL A 440 7.00 -1.48 21.51
CA VAL A 440 8.42 -1.79 21.29
C VAL A 440 8.75 -1.72 19.81
N VAL A 441 7.92 -2.29 18.92
CA VAL A 441 8.13 -2.20 17.47
C VAL A 441 8.10 -0.74 17.00
N LEU A 442 7.11 0.03 17.43
CA LEU A 442 6.99 1.45 17.07
C LEU A 442 8.20 2.26 17.57
N ALA A 443 8.64 2.01 18.81
CA ALA A 443 9.80 2.67 19.40
C ALA A 443 11.13 2.32 18.69
N ILE A 444 11.32 1.05 18.32
CA ILE A 444 12.49 0.61 17.54
C ILE A 444 12.47 1.28 16.17
N GLY A 445 11.30 1.28 15.49
CA GLY A 445 11.14 1.95 14.21
C GLY A 445 11.41 3.46 14.29
N LEU A 446 10.94 4.12 15.35
CA LEU A 446 11.24 5.53 15.64
C LEU A 446 12.74 5.74 15.86
N ALA A 447 13.37 4.95 16.70
CA ALA A 447 14.80 5.04 17.00
C ALA A 447 15.66 4.84 15.74
N ALA A 448 15.28 3.89 14.88
CA ALA A 448 15.93 3.64 13.60
C ALA A 448 15.74 4.79 12.60
N LEU A 449 14.64 5.56 12.70
CA LEU A 449 14.36 6.69 11.83
C LEU A 449 15.14 7.95 12.23
N LEU A 450 15.44 8.14 13.52
CA LEU A 450 16.08 9.37 14.02
C LEU A 450 17.39 9.73 13.29
N PRO A 451 18.34 8.80 13.03
CA PRO A 451 19.59 9.12 12.34
C PRO A 451 19.42 9.35 10.83
N VAL A 452 18.27 8.99 10.24
CA VAL A 452 18.02 9.18 8.80
C VAL A 452 17.85 10.66 8.51
N ARG A 453 18.69 11.23 7.65
CA ARG A 453 18.59 12.64 7.23
C ARG A 453 17.63 12.79 6.06
N GLU A 454 16.84 13.86 6.07
CA GLU A 454 16.04 14.24 4.90
C GLU A 454 16.96 14.70 3.75
N PRO A 455 16.59 14.46 2.49
CA PRO A 455 17.25 15.12 1.37
C PRO A 455 17.04 16.64 1.50
N ASP A 456 18.04 17.40 1.09
CA ASP A 456 17.97 18.86 1.10
C ASP A 456 16.75 19.30 0.28
N ARG A 457 15.94 20.18 0.84
CA ARG A 457 14.82 20.75 0.10
C ARG A 457 15.39 21.59 -1.01
N VAL A 458 14.98 21.35 -2.23
CA VAL A 458 15.15 22.30 -3.31
C VAL A 458 14.23 23.48 -2.95
N VAL A 459 14.79 24.44 -2.21
CA VAL A 459 14.16 25.74 -2.04
C VAL A 459 14.33 26.37 -3.40
N ASP A 460 13.26 26.37 -4.22
CA ASP A 460 13.23 27.19 -5.41
C ASP A 460 13.54 28.62 -4.96
N ALA A 461 14.74 29.09 -5.33
CA ALA A 461 15.08 30.50 -5.19
C ALA A 461 14.10 31.28 -6.07
N VAL A 462 13.15 31.96 -5.42
CA VAL A 462 12.25 32.92 -6.03
C VAL A 462 13.04 34.09 -6.58
#